data_79543773214a77d8d3b8bac9ec1343bf
#
_entry.id   79543773214a77d8d3b8bac9ec1343bf
#
_cell.length_a   1.000
_cell.length_b   1.000
_cell.length_c   1.000
_cell.angle_alpha   90.00
_cell.angle_beta   90.00
_cell.angle_gamma   90.00
#
_symmetry.space_group_name_H-M   'P 1'
#
loop_
_entity.id
_entity.type
_entity.pdbx_description
1 polymer ?
#
loop_
_entity_poly.entity_id
_entity_poly.type
_entity_poly.pdbx_seq_one_letter_code
_entity_poly.pdbx_strand_id
1 'polypeptide(L)'
;MIRYFWFTLACSIYFFAGPAQGAVVKGKHCAAIQKAINQLPVSGGEVRVPEGTYLCRKPIVIERDNVRLRGEGAGTQLRLANGANAPVIIMGQAKAIPDTPVRNIAVTDLMIDGNRQNQSSECMGGPCSEDFPLRNNGISIRHCYDCRVERVTVHSASSGGLVTELTSRRLTIRDYTSYNNEFDGLAGYETEESLFSGIHLYDNQAAGFSFDIRFNNNVFNDVLIANSGSVGIFMRDSFDNLFSNIQILNSKQHGIFLAQVDDDATKPAAGNSFNGLVVARAGGYGVVANDPSCTHTLLASAQLIDNTAGCFFEAVPALVSSTGTICR
;
A
#
# COMPACT_ATOMS: atom_id res chain seq x y z
N MET A 1 -40.99 12.63 60.15
CA MET A 1 -39.87 11.76 59.75
C MET A 1 -39.39 12.27 58.38
N ILE A 2 -38.34 13.10 58.35
CA ILE A 2 -37.79 13.72 57.15
C ILE A 2 -36.54 12.91 56.78
N ARG A 3 -36.56 12.26 55.60
CA ARG A 3 -35.39 11.50 55.07
C ARG A 3 -34.55 12.45 54.20
N TYR A 4 -33.31 12.72 54.60
CA TYR A 4 -32.32 13.41 53.80
C TYR A 4 -31.69 12.44 52.78
N PHE A 5 -31.83 12.77 51.48
CA PHE A 5 -31.09 12.12 50.38
C PHE A 5 -29.74 12.84 50.20
N TRP A 6 -28.66 12.12 50.43
CA TRP A 6 -27.32 12.58 50.08
C TRP A 6 -27.04 12.29 48.60
N PHE A 7 -26.88 13.33 47.79
CA PHE A 7 -26.35 13.23 46.45
C PHE A 7 -24.82 13.27 46.53
N THR A 8 -24.15 12.16 46.25
CA THR A 8 -22.70 12.11 46.04
C THR A 8 -22.41 12.57 44.59
N LEU A 9 -21.82 13.75 44.47
CA LEU A 9 -21.33 14.30 43.21
C LEU A 9 -20.02 13.56 42.83
N ALA A 10 -20.08 12.60 41.90
CA ALA A 10 -18.88 11.98 41.36
C ALA A 10 -18.18 12.98 40.40
N CYS A 11 -17.10 13.57 40.89
CA CYS A 11 -16.23 14.43 40.08
C CYS A 11 -15.42 13.55 39.12
N SER A 12 -15.86 13.47 37.84
CA SER A 12 -15.10 12.81 36.81
C SER A 12 -13.88 13.67 36.46
N ILE A 13 -12.72 13.21 36.90
CA ILE A 13 -11.44 13.82 36.57
C ILE A 13 -11.17 13.45 35.09
N TYR A 14 -11.43 14.37 34.17
CA TYR A 14 -10.94 14.29 32.80
C TYR A 14 -9.42 14.47 32.81
N PHE A 15 -8.69 13.40 32.64
CA PHE A 15 -7.29 13.47 32.29
C PHE A 15 -7.19 14.12 30.89
N PHE A 16 -6.86 15.39 30.85
CA PHE A 16 -6.37 16.02 29.61
C PHE A 16 -5.08 15.29 29.25
N ALA A 17 -5.12 14.49 28.16
CA ALA A 17 -3.91 14.00 27.56
C ALA A 17 -3.06 15.22 27.17
N GLY A 18 -1.92 15.39 27.84
CA GLY A 18 -0.97 16.45 27.52
C GLY A 18 -0.57 16.37 26.02
N PRO A 19 -0.06 17.45 25.43
CA PRO A 19 0.33 17.44 24.04
C PRO A 19 1.29 16.27 23.79
N ALA A 20 1.02 15.51 22.70
CA ALA A 20 1.82 14.36 22.34
C ALA A 20 3.30 14.77 22.32
N GLN A 21 4.12 14.11 23.10
CA GLN A 21 5.55 14.42 23.20
C GLN A 21 6.18 14.16 21.83
N GLY A 22 6.65 15.23 21.16
CA GLY A 22 7.28 15.18 19.85
C GLY A 22 8.81 15.22 19.98
N ALA A 23 9.49 14.41 19.18
CA ALA A 23 10.95 14.46 19.04
C ALA A 23 11.31 15.03 17.67
N VAL A 24 12.29 15.94 17.62
CA VAL A 24 12.86 16.44 16.35
C VAL A 24 14.18 15.74 16.10
N VAL A 25 14.32 15.14 14.92
CA VAL A 25 15.52 14.39 14.54
C VAL A 25 16.71 15.33 14.38
N LYS A 26 17.82 14.95 15.00
CA LYS A 26 19.11 15.64 14.85
C LYS A 26 20.08 14.70 14.11
N GLY A 27 20.60 15.16 12.98
CA GLY A 27 21.50 14.36 12.11
C GLY A 27 20.82 13.94 10.81
N LYS A 28 21.59 13.70 9.77
CA LYS A 28 21.12 13.41 8.40
C LYS A 28 21.32 11.93 8.03
N HIS A 29 20.90 11.03 8.89
CA HIS A 29 20.94 9.57 8.65
C HIS A 29 19.77 8.87 9.35
N CYS A 30 19.28 7.78 8.78
CA CYS A 30 18.10 7.05 9.28
C CYS A 30 18.31 6.46 10.68
N ALA A 31 19.54 6.17 11.09
CA ALA A 31 19.81 5.75 12.46
C ALA A 31 19.46 6.82 13.50
N ALA A 32 19.51 8.13 13.15
CA ALA A 32 19.04 9.19 14.04
C ALA A 32 17.52 9.20 14.15
N ILE A 33 16.81 8.90 13.06
CA ILE A 33 15.35 8.73 13.05
C ILE A 33 14.97 7.54 13.94
N GLN A 34 15.62 6.39 13.73
CA GLN A 34 15.39 5.19 14.54
C GLN A 34 15.64 5.43 16.03
N LYS A 35 16.73 6.15 16.36
CA LYS A 35 17.00 6.54 17.75
C LYS A 35 15.88 7.39 18.34
N ALA A 36 15.37 8.38 17.58
CA ALA A 36 14.26 9.21 18.04
C ALA A 36 12.98 8.40 18.26
N ILE A 37 12.65 7.46 17.36
CA ILE A 37 11.52 6.52 17.54
C ILE A 37 11.71 5.70 18.82
N ASN A 38 12.89 5.14 19.05
CA ASN A 38 13.16 4.31 20.22
C ASN A 38 13.10 5.08 21.56
N GLN A 39 13.31 6.39 21.51
CA GLN A 39 13.25 7.29 22.67
C GLN A 39 11.86 7.81 23.01
N LEU A 40 10.86 7.56 22.15
CA LEU A 40 9.48 7.92 22.45
C LEU A 40 8.99 7.20 23.72
N PRO A 41 8.07 7.80 24.49
CA PRO A 41 7.43 7.13 25.62
C PRO A 41 6.66 5.89 25.14
N VAL A 42 6.33 4.98 26.06
CA VAL A 42 5.57 3.75 25.75
C VAL A 42 4.21 4.07 25.11
N SER A 43 3.61 5.19 25.46
CA SER A 43 2.35 5.67 24.88
C SER A 43 2.46 6.08 23.41
N GLY A 44 3.65 6.10 22.82
CA GLY A 44 3.90 6.59 21.46
C GLY A 44 4.24 8.07 21.41
N GLY A 45 4.10 8.67 20.22
CA GLY A 45 4.36 10.08 19.98
C GLY A 45 4.74 10.39 18.54
N GLU A 46 5.11 11.65 18.27
CA GLU A 46 5.52 12.09 16.93
C GLU A 46 7.03 12.27 16.84
N VAL A 47 7.63 11.74 15.78
CA VAL A 47 9.01 12.01 15.37
C VAL A 47 8.96 12.91 14.13
N ARG A 48 9.41 14.17 14.28
CA ARG A 48 9.56 15.11 13.16
C ARG A 48 10.93 14.97 12.52
N VAL A 49 10.93 14.79 11.22
CA VAL A 49 12.14 14.70 10.40
C VAL A 49 12.25 15.97 9.56
N PRO A 50 13.11 16.92 9.91
CA PRO A 50 13.29 18.15 9.16
C PRO A 50 13.72 17.90 7.70
N GLU A 51 13.61 18.91 6.87
CA GLU A 51 14.10 18.86 5.49
C GLU A 51 15.55 18.41 5.40
N GLY A 52 15.84 17.62 4.34
CA GLY A 52 17.16 17.10 4.01
C GLY A 52 17.12 15.66 3.55
N THR A 53 18.26 15.20 3.05
CA THR A 53 18.46 13.80 2.64
C THR A 53 19.06 13.00 3.78
N TYR A 54 18.39 11.90 4.13
CA TYR A 54 18.76 10.98 5.22
C TYR A 54 19.20 9.64 4.63
N LEU A 55 20.47 9.29 4.83
CA LEU A 55 21.02 8.03 4.32
C LEU A 55 20.63 6.85 5.22
N CYS A 56 19.90 5.89 4.66
CA CYS A 56 19.43 4.68 5.34
C CYS A 56 20.35 3.49 5.02
N ARG A 57 21.21 3.10 5.94
CA ARG A 57 22.04 1.88 5.84
C ARG A 57 21.34 0.64 6.36
N LYS A 58 20.27 0.84 7.12
CA LYS A 58 19.35 -0.16 7.65
C LYS A 58 17.94 0.43 7.59
N PRO A 59 16.90 -0.38 7.57
CA PRO A 59 15.52 0.09 7.65
C PRO A 59 15.25 0.95 8.87
N ILE A 60 14.29 1.84 8.73
CA ILE A 60 13.58 2.43 9.87
C ILE A 60 12.47 1.44 10.23
N VAL A 61 12.52 0.89 11.43
CA VAL A 61 11.55 -0.08 11.93
C VAL A 61 10.65 0.57 12.99
N ILE A 62 9.35 0.57 12.74
CA ILE A 62 8.33 1.10 13.66
C ILE A 62 7.50 -0.09 14.14
N GLU A 63 7.95 -0.74 15.20
CA GLU A 63 7.34 -1.97 15.76
C GLU A 63 6.61 -1.74 17.08
N ARG A 64 6.09 -0.52 17.27
CA ARG A 64 5.37 -0.12 18.49
C ARG A 64 4.21 0.80 18.13
N ASP A 65 3.18 0.74 18.95
CA ASP A 65 1.93 1.44 18.73
C ASP A 65 2.04 2.97 18.88
N ASN A 66 1.09 3.67 18.23
CA ASN A 66 0.88 5.10 18.40
C ASN A 66 2.09 5.97 17.99
N VAL A 67 2.87 5.54 17.02
CA VAL A 67 4.03 6.29 16.51
C VAL A 67 3.65 6.99 15.20
N ARG A 68 3.95 8.28 15.13
CA ARG A 68 3.89 9.07 13.91
C ARG A 68 5.28 9.50 13.47
N LEU A 69 5.71 9.06 12.31
CA LEU A 69 6.90 9.55 11.61
C LEU A 69 6.45 10.59 10.58
N ARG A 70 6.88 11.84 10.76
CA ARG A 70 6.46 12.94 9.90
C ARG A 70 7.65 13.71 9.35
N GLY A 71 7.71 13.85 8.03
CA GLY A 71 8.62 14.74 7.33
C GLY A 71 8.05 16.13 7.11
N GLU A 72 8.67 16.87 6.21
CA GLU A 72 8.27 18.23 5.78
C GLU A 72 8.03 18.23 4.26
N GLY A 73 7.26 17.25 3.78
CA GLY A 73 6.96 17.06 2.36
C GLY A 73 8.15 16.54 1.54
N ALA A 74 8.24 16.92 0.29
CA ALA A 74 9.31 16.50 -0.63
C ALA A 74 10.72 16.96 -0.21
N GLY A 75 10.81 17.94 0.68
CA GLY A 75 12.08 18.38 1.26
C GLY A 75 12.71 17.38 2.22
N THR A 76 11.92 16.41 2.76
CA THR A 76 12.43 15.33 3.59
C THR A 76 12.57 14.07 2.74
N GLN A 77 13.80 13.68 2.41
CA GLN A 77 14.09 12.49 1.61
C GLN A 77 14.82 11.42 2.41
N LEU A 78 14.26 10.23 2.46
CA LEU A 78 14.92 9.03 2.98
C LEU A 78 15.51 8.26 1.79
N ARG A 79 16.85 8.12 1.75
CA ARG A 79 17.52 7.42 0.66
C ARG A 79 18.23 6.18 1.14
N LEU A 80 17.95 5.05 0.50
CA LEU A 80 18.64 3.79 0.79
C LEU A 80 20.13 3.90 0.40
N ALA A 81 21.02 3.45 1.27
CA ALA A 81 22.46 3.44 1.00
C ALA A 81 22.79 2.40 -0.08
N ASN A 82 23.89 2.59 -0.79
CA ASN A 82 24.37 1.63 -1.78
C ASN A 82 24.60 0.26 -1.12
N GLY A 83 24.10 -0.79 -1.73
CA GLY A 83 24.24 -2.18 -1.28
C GLY A 83 23.52 -2.51 0.04
N ALA A 84 22.58 -1.68 0.49
CA ALA A 84 21.85 -1.95 1.72
C ALA A 84 20.82 -3.10 1.56
N ASN A 85 20.29 -3.30 0.35
CA ASN A 85 19.39 -4.40 -0.03
C ASN A 85 18.30 -4.69 1.01
N ALA A 86 17.50 -3.67 1.33
CA ALA A 86 16.50 -3.74 2.40
C ALA A 86 15.35 -2.77 2.12
N PRO A 87 14.17 -2.93 2.75
CA PRO A 87 13.15 -1.89 2.73
C PRO A 87 13.66 -0.61 3.41
N VAL A 88 13.11 0.54 3.01
CA VAL A 88 13.50 1.80 3.66
C VAL A 88 12.74 2.00 4.98
N ILE A 89 11.42 1.71 4.99
CA ILE A 89 10.58 1.77 6.19
C ILE A 89 9.84 0.44 6.36
N ILE A 90 9.79 -0.05 7.59
CA ILE A 90 8.93 -1.15 8.02
C ILE A 90 7.97 -0.63 9.09
N MET A 91 6.67 -0.73 8.82
CA MET A 91 5.60 -0.51 9.80
C MET A 91 5.15 -1.88 10.31
N GLY A 92 5.66 -2.29 11.47
CA GLY A 92 5.54 -3.63 12.02
C GLY A 92 6.89 -4.25 12.40
N GLN A 93 6.89 -5.53 12.72
CA GLN A 93 8.11 -6.25 13.08
C GLN A 93 8.90 -6.69 11.84
N ALA A 94 10.22 -6.52 11.92
CA ALA A 94 11.17 -7.00 10.91
C ALA A 94 11.50 -8.49 11.08
N LYS A 95 10.46 -9.34 11.16
CA LYS A 95 10.56 -10.80 11.26
C LYS A 95 9.85 -11.43 10.07
N ALA A 96 10.20 -12.65 9.69
CA ALA A 96 9.50 -13.38 8.64
C ALA A 96 7.99 -13.48 8.95
N ILE A 97 7.65 -13.84 10.18
CA ILE A 97 6.28 -13.84 10.69
C ILE A 97 6.23 -12.97 11.95
N PRO A 98 5.54 -11.83 11.92
CA PRO A 98 5.34 -10.99 13.11
C PRO A 98 4.58 -11.72 14.21
N ASP A 99 5.01 -11.57 15.46
CA ASP A 99 4.39 -12.25 16.60
C ASP A 99 3.08 -11.56 17.02
N THR A 100 3.04 -10.24 16.93
CA THR A 100 1.93 -9.41 17.39
C THR A 100 1.65 -8.27 16.42
N PRO A 101 0.38 -7.87 16.28
CA PRO A 101 0.05 -6.69 15.48
C PRO A 101 0.57 -5.41 16.15
N VAL A 102 0.98 -4.47 15.33
CA VAL A 102 1.17 -3.08 15.75
C VAL A 102 -0.05 -2.24 15.35
N ARG A 103 -0.27 -1.11 16.04
CA ARG A 103 -1.47 -0.30 15.84
C ARG A 103 -1.17 1.18 15.74
N ASN A 104 -2.00 1.89 14.97
CA ASN A 104 -2.02 3.35 14.90
C ASN A 104 -0.63 3.95 14.61
N ILE A 105 0.08 3.36 13.64
CA ILE A 105 1.32 3.93 13.11
C ILE A 105 0.96 4.84 11.93
N ALA A 106 1.64 5.99 11.83
CA ALA A 106 1.50 6.87 10.68
C ALA A 106 2.87 7.27 10.11
N VAL A 107 3.01 7.22 8.80
CA VAL A 107 4.15 7.75 8.03
C VAL A 107 3.61 8.82 7.09
N THR A 108 4.06 10.05 7.24
CA THR A 108 3.47 11.16 6.51
C THR A 108 4.51 12.18 6.01
N ASP A 109 4.16 12.87 4.91
CA ASP A 109 4.84 14.09 4.47
C ASP A 109 6.34 13.87 4.19
N LEU A 110 6.71 12.87 3.40
CA LEU A 110 8.12 12.61 3.05
C LEU A 110 8.28 11.89 1.70
N MET A 111 9.51 11.86 1.21
CA MET A 111 9.91 11.15 0.01
C MET A 111 10.87 10.01 0.34
N ILE A 112 10.76 8.90 -0.37
CA ILE A 112 11.60 7.72 -0.26
C ILE A 112 12.25 7.44 -1.61
N ASP A 113 13.59 7.40 -1.62
CA ASP A 113 14.41 6.94 -2.74
C ASP A 113 15.01 5.58 -2.40
N GLY A 114 14.49 4.52 -3.03
CA GLY A 114 14.99 3.15 -2.86
C GLY A 114 16.36 2.91 -3.50
N ASN A 115 16.88 3.87 -4.29
CA ASN A 115 18.23 3.84 -4.87
C ASN A 115 18.56 2.52 -5.61
N ARG A 116 17.58 1.99 -6.38
CA ARG A 116 17.62 0.65 -6.97
C ARG A 116 18.86 0.37 -7.82
N GLN A 117 19.39 1.39 -8.49
CA GLN A 117 20.58 1.23 -9.35
C GLN A 117 21.84 0.83 -8.58
N ASN A 118 21.84 1.01 -7.26
CA ASN A 118 22.94 0.67 -6.39
C ASN A 118 22.60 -0.44 -5.38
N GLN A 119 21.52 -1.18 -5.63
CA GLN A 119 21.18 -2.40 -4.90
C GLN A 119 21.60 -3.61 -5.73
N SER A 120 22.06 -4.68 -5.09
CA SER A 120 22.65 -5.84 -5.77
C SER A 120 21.72 -7.04 -5.86
N SER A 121 20.61 -7.04 -5.14
CA SER A 121 19.68 -8.18 -5.12
C SER A 121 18.24 -7.75 -4.98
N GLU A 122 17.37 -8.49 -5.65
CA GLU A 122 15.93 -8.50 -5.48
C GLU A 122 15.51 -9.88 -4.96
N CYS A 123 14.61 -9.89 -4.02
CA CYS A 123 14.14 -11.13 -3.41
C CYS A 123 12.89 -11.64 -4.11
N MET A 124 13.08 -12.20 -5.28
CA MET A 124 12.03 -12.82 -6.08
C MET A 124 11.73 -14.24 -5.59
N GLY A 125 10.56 -14.42 -4.95
CA GLY A 125 10.04 -15.76 -4.66
C GLY A 125 10.76 -16.54 -3.55
N GLY A 126 11.54 -15.86 -2.69
CA GLY A 126 12.24 -16.50 -1.58
C GLY A 126 12.68 -15.51 -0.50
N PRO A 127 13.25 -16.00 0.60
CA PRO A 127 13.84 -15.13 1.61
C PRO A 127 15.00 -14.35 1.01
N CYS A 128 15.03 -13.05 1.22
CA CYS A 128 16.03 -12.16 0.66
C CYS A 128 17.42 -12.41 1.22
N SER A 129 17.50 -12.58 2.52
CA SER A 129 18.70 -13.02 3.24
C SER A 129 18.25 -13.64 4.56
N GLU A 130 19.11 -14.41 5.18
CA GLU A 130 18.85 -14.95 6.52
C GLU A 130 18.68 -13.83 7.55
N ASP A 131 19.41 -12.73 7.39
CA ASP A 131 19.37 -11.60 8.31
C ASP A 131 18.19 -10.65 8.05
N PHE A 132 17.64 -10.64 6.83
CA PHE A 132 16.58 -9.72 6.45
C PHE A 132 15.67 -10.32 5.37
N PRO A 133 14.66 -11.12 5.76
CA PRO A 133 13.83 -11.88 4.83
C PRO A 133 12.72 -11.02 4.18
N LEU A 134 12.98 -9.75 3.90
CA LEU A 134 12.00 -8.82 3.33
C LEU A 134 12.49 -8.26 2.01
N ARG A 135 11.55 -8.08 1.08
CA ARG A 135 11.83 -7.46 -0.21
C ARG A 135 12.29 -6.02 -0.05
N ASN A 136 13.08 -5.53 -1.00
CA ASN A 136 13.65 -4.18 -1.03
C ASN A 136 12.60 -3.11 -1.38
N ASN A 137 11.49 -3.09 -0.66
CA ASN A 137 10.40 -2.15 -0.86
C ASN A 137 10.74 -0.74 -0.35
N GLY A 138 10.05 0.27 -0.86
CA GLY A 138 10.09 1.58 -0.24
C GLY A 138 9.49 1.55 1.17
N ILE A 139 8.26 1.03 1.30
CA ILE A 139 7.55 0.83 2.56
C ILE A 139 6.99 -0.59 2.61
N SER A 140 7.19 -1.29 3.73
CA SER A 140 6.50 -2.53 4.06
C SER A 140 5.61 -2.33 5.28
N ILE A 141 4.30 -2.58 5.13
CA ILE A 141 3.31 -2.54 6.21
C ILE A 141 2.96 -3.98 6.55
N ARG A 142 3.29 -4.41 7.77
CA ARG A 142 3.25 -5.82 8.17
C ARG A 142 2.52 -6.00 9.47
N HIS A 143 1.43 -6.77 9.45
CA HIS A 143 0.59 -7.05 10.61
C HIS A 143 0.24 -5.76 11.38
N CYS A 144 -0.27 -4.76 10.63
CA CYS A 144 -0.52 -3.41 11.12
C CYS A 144 -2.02 -3.11 11.05
N TYR A 145 -2.58 -2.66 12.17
CA TYR A 145 -4.00 -2.30 12.27
C TYR A 145 -4.16 -0.80 12.48
N ASP A 146 -5.10 -0.18 11.77
CA ASP A 146 -5.39 1.25 11.87
C ASP A 146 -4.19 2.14 11.49
N CYS A 147 -3.33 1.65 10.59
CA CYS A 147 -2.09 2.31 10.20
C CYS A 147 -2.29 3.19 8.97
N ARG A 148 -1.43 4.22 8.81
CA ARG A 148 -1.61 5.24 7.77
C ARG A 148 -0.32 5.57 7.05
N VAL A 149 -0.43 5.79 5.72
CA VAL A 149 0.60 6.42 4.88
C VAL A 149 -0.08 7.55 4.12
N GLU A 150 0.35 8.79 4.34
CA GLU A 150 -0.31 9.94 3.76
C GLU A 150 0.70 10.96 3.21
N ARG A 151 0.47 11.45 1.98
CA ARG A 151 1.35 12.42 1.30
C ARG A 151 2.81 11.95 1.27
N VAL A 152 2.98 10.70 0.84
CA VAL A 152 4.29 10.07 0.71
C VAL A 152 4.55 9.74 -0.76
N THR A 153 5.75 10.05 -1.21
CA THR A 153 6.24 9.64 -2.52
C THR A 153 7.32 8.57 -2.36
N VAL A 154 7.18 7.47 -3.09
CA VAL A 154 8.20 6.40 -3.15
C VAL A 154 8.68 6.26 -4.59
N HIS A 155 9.98 6.19 -4.79
CA HIS A 155 10.53 5.92 -6.11
C HIS A 155 11.80 5.08 -6.07
N SER A 156 12.09 4.46 -7.20
CA SER A 156 13.36 3.74 -7.43
C SER A 156 13.65 2.67 -6.37
N ALA A 157 12.63 1.99 -5.85
CA ALA A 157 12.83 0.78 -5.06
C ALA A 157 13.22 -0.39 -5.96
N SER A 158 14.10 -1.27 -5.50
CA SER A 158 14.45 -2.51 -6.22
C SER A 158 13.48 -3.65 -5.97
N SER A 159 12.34 -3.36 -5.40
CA SER A 159 11.13 -4.17 -5.35
C SER A 159 9.90 -3.24 -5.52
N GLY A 160 8.83 -3.43 -4.76
CA GLY A 160 7.63 -2.59 -4.81
C GLY A 160 7.80 -1.24 -4.13
N GLY A 161 6.97 -0.26 -4.51
CA GLY A 161 6.94 1.03 -3.83
C GLY A 161 6.42 0.90 -2.41
N LEU A 162 5.19 0.42 -2.24
CA LEU A 162 4.57 0.11 -0.95
C LEU A 162 3.98 -1.30 -1.01
N VAL A 163 4.19 -2.08 0.04
CA VAL A 163 3.61 -3.41 0.19
C VAL A 163 2.89 -3.51 1.53
N THR A 164 1.65 -4.01 1.50
CA THR A 164 0.86 -4.35 2.69
C THR A 164 0.72 -5.86 2.79
N GLU A 165 0.95 -6.44 3.97
CA GLU A 165 0.98 -7.90 4.10
C GLU A 165 0.68 -8.38 5.53
N LEU A 166 0.53 -9.70 5.66
CA LEU A 166 0.47 -10.42 6.93
C LEU A 166 -0.68 -9.95 7.84
N THR A 167 -1.91 -10.11 7.34
CA THR A 167 -3.15 -9.76 8.06
C THR A 167 -3.27 -8.30 8.49
N SER A 168 -2.75 -7.38 7.68
CA SER A 168 -2.94 -5.94 7.92
C SER A 168 -4.40 -5.52 7.68
N ARG A 169 -4.93 -4.63 8.52
CA ARG A 169 -6.36 -4.24 8.48
C ARG A 169 -6.60 -2.77 8.78
N ARG A 170 -7.64 -2.22 8.18
CA ARG A 170 -8.10 -0.84 8.36
C ARG A 170 -6.97 0.16 8.15
N LEU A 171 -6.21 -0.09 7.09
CA LEU A 171 -5.18 0.83 6.64
C LEU A 171 -5.83 2.04 5.95
N THR A 172 -5.17 3.19 6.04
CA THR A 172 -5.49 4.36 5.21
C THR A 172 -4.24 4.76 4.43
N ILE A 173 -4.26 4.57 3.13
CA ILE A 173 -3.22 5.01 2.21
C ILE A 173 -3.79 6.15 1.38
N ARG A 174 -3.28 7.37 1.57
CA ARG A 174 -3.84 8.56 0.94
C ARG A 174 -2.78 9.50 0.36
N ASP A 175 -3.09 10.10 -0.79
CA ASP A 175 -2.20 11.02 -1.48
C ASP A 175 -0.80 10.39 -1.64
N TYR A 176 -0.78 9.15 -2.14
CA TYR A 176 0.42 8.34 -2.30
C TYR A 176 0.85 8.32 -3.76
N THR A 177 2.10 8.64 -4.01
CA THR A 177 2.72 8.58 -5.33
C THR A 177 3.84 7.53 -5.35
N SER A 178 3.86 6.68 -6.39
CA SER A 178 4.89 5.66 -6.52
C SER A 178 5.32 5.47 -7.97
N TYR A 179 6.63 5.60 -8.24
CA TYR A 179 7.11 5.51 -9.61
C TYR A 179 8.52 4.93 -9.73
N ASN A 180 8.81 4.44 -10.93
CA ASN A 180 10.15 3.96 -11.31
C ASN A 180 10.69 2.85 -10.38
N ASN A 181 9.81 2.05 -9.77
CA ASN A 181 10.19 0.89 -8.99
C ASN A 181 10.41 -0.33 -9.89
N GLU A 182 11.21 -1.29 -9.46
CA GLU A 182 11.52 -2.49 -10.23
C GLU A 182 10.34 -3.44 -10.33
N PHE A 183 9.43 -3.39 -9.33
CA PHE A 183 8.18 -4.12 -9.31
C PHE A 183 6.98 -3.18 -9.34
N ASP A 184 5.99 -3.49 -8.51
CA ASP A 184 4.70 -2.84 -8.49
C ASP A 184 4.75 -1.46 -7.82
N GLY A 185 3.87 -0.57 -8.24
CA GLY A 185 3.69 0.70 -7.56
C GLY A 185 3.19 0.53 -6.15
N LEU A 186 2.18 -0.34 -5.98
CA LEU A 186 1.63 -0.77 -4.69
C LEU A 186 1.18 -2.23 -4.79
N ALA A 187 1.59 -3.06 -3.83
CA ALA A 187 1.12 -4.43 -3.71
C ALA A 187 0.42 -4.68 -2.36
N GLY A 188 -0.54 -5.58 -2.37
CA GLY A 188 -1.31 -5.95 -1.19
C GLY A 188 -1.51 -7.45 -1.07
N TYR A 189 -1.16 -7.98 0.08
CA TYR A 189 -1.34 -9.38 0.47
C TYR A 189 -1.99 -9.43 1.84
N GLU A 190 -2.91 -10.36 2.06
CA GLU A 190 -3.58 -10.55 3.37
C GLU A 190 -4.01 -9.21 4.02
N THR A 191 -4.62 -8.32 3.22
CA THR A 191 -5.01 -6.98 3.68
C THR A 191 -6.49 -6.77 3.47
N GLU A 192 -7.18 -6.32 4.51
CA GLU A 192 -8.64 -6.21 4.52
C GLU A 192 -9.12 -4.88 5.09
N GLU A 193 -10.38 -4.51 4.76
CA GLU A 193 -11.11 -3.38 5.36
C GLU A 193 -10.35 -2.04 5.25
N SER A 194 -9.58 -1.84 4.19
CA SER A 194 -8.65 -0.72 4.06
C SER A 194 -9.08 0.28 2.99
N LEU A 195 -8.69 1.53 3.16
CA LEU A 195 -9.00 2.64 2.26
C LEU A 195 -7.73 3.12 1.54
N PHE A 196 -7.81 3.17 0.22
CA PHE A 196 -6.79 3.70 -0.67
C PHE A 196 -7.39 4.85 -1.48
N SER A 197 -6.85 6.07 -1.38
CA SER A 197 -7.41 7.23 -2.08
C SER A 197 -6.35 8.23 -2.53
N GLY A 198 -6.58 8.87 -3.68
CA GLY A 198 -5.61 9.82 -4.24
C GLY A 198 -4.29 9.15 -4.60
N ILE A 199 -4.34 7.99 -5.25
CA ILE A 199 -3.16 7.18 -5.56
C ILE A 199 -2.67 7.47 -6.98
N HIS A 200 -1.38 7.74 -7.13
CA HIS A 200 -0.75 7.97 -8.42
C HIS A 200 0.45 7.03 -8.62
N LEU A 201 0.31 6.07 -9.53
CA LEU A 201 1.33 5.06 -9.84
C LEU A 201 1.77 5.19 -11.31
N TYR A 202 3.06 5.37 -11.58
CA TYR A 202 3.52 5.49 -12.95
C TYR A 202 4.95 4.97 -13.16
N ASP A 203 5.24 4.52 -14.38
CA ASP A 203 6.56 4.05 -14.79
C ASP A 203 7.13 2.92 -13.90
N ASN A 204 6.27 2.16 -13.20
CA ASN A 204 6.69 0.98 -12.46
C ASN A 204 6.90 -0.19 -13.43
N GLN A 205 7.94 -1.01 -13.22
CA GLN A 205 8.36 -2.01 -14.21
C GLN A 205 7.50 -3.28 -14.21
N ALA A 206 6.71 -3.51 -13.17
CA ALA A 206 5.68 -4.54 -13.14
C ALA A 206 4.28 -3.92 -13.17
N ALA A 207 3.36 -4.28 -12.29
CA ALA A 207 2.02 -3.73 -12.26
C ALA A 207 1.94 -2.35 -11.59
N GLY A 208 0.88 -1.60 -11.88
CA GLY A 208 0.52 -0.46 -11.05
C GLY A 208 0.10 -0.95 -9.66
N PHE A 209 -0.99 -1.74 -9.61
CA PHE A 209 -1.41 -2.50 -8.44
C PHE A 209 -1.22 -4.00 -8.64
N SER A 210 -0.82 -4.71 -7.57
CA SER A 210 -0.77 -6.16 -7.50
C SER A 210 -1.41 -6.64 -6.21
N PHE A 211 -2.57 -7.33 -6.30
CA PHE A 211 -3.33 -7.81 -5.15
C PHE A 211 -3.44 -9.32 -5.19
N ASP A 212 -3.09 -9.97 -4.09
CA ASP A 212 -3.03 -11.43 -3.99
C ASP A 212 -3.23 -11.88 -2.53
N ILE A 213 -3.42 -13.17 -2.32
CA ILE A 213 -3.43 -13.82 -1.01
C ILE A 213 -4.41 -13.13 -0.04
N ARG A 214 -5.72 -13.32 -0.26
CA ARG A 214 -6.79 -12.78 0.62
C ARG A 214 -6.76 -11.25 0.76
N PHE A 215 -6.65 -10.57 -0.36
CA PHE A 215 -6.79 -9.12 -0.40
C PHE A 215 -8.26 -8.75 -0.61
N ASN A 216 -9.02 -8.52 0.47
CA ASN A 216 -10.48 -8.49 0.44
C ASN A 216 -11.10 -7.25 1.08
N ASN A 217 -12.31 -6.89 0.63
CA ASN A 217 -13.14 -5.84 1.26
C ASN A 217 -12.46 -4.48 1.37
N ASN A 218 -11.62 -4.13 0.40
CA ASN A 218 -10.91 -2.85 0.37
C ASN A 218 -11.61 -1.85 -0.55
N VAL A 219 -11.42 -0.57 -0.29
CA VAL A 219 -12.00 0.53 -1.06
C VAL A 219 -10.91 1.38 -1.68
N PHE A 220 -11.02 1.62 -3.00
CA PHE A 220 -10.12 2.46 -3.78
C PHE A 220 -10.89 3.61 -4.40
N ASN A 221 -10.39 4.84 -4.22
CA ASN A 221 -10.97 6.04 -4.82
C ASN A 221 -9.89 6.93 -5.43
N ASP A 222 -10.20 7.54 -6.58
CA ASP A 222 -9.34 8.54 -7.22
C ASP A 222 -7.92 8.01 -7.49
N VAL A 223 -7.81 7.05 -8.40
CA VAL A 223 -6.55 6.39 -8.73
C VAL A 223 -6.15 6.68 -10.17
N LEU A 224 -4.90 7.06 -10.37
CA LEU A 224 -4.26 7.15 -11.68
C LEU A 224 -3.10 6.16 -11.77
N ILE A 225 -3.16 5.26 -12.74
CA ILE A 225 -2.09 4.31 -13.08
C ILE A 225 -1.65 4.61 -14.51
N ALA A 226 -0.35 4.79 -14.72
CA ALA A 226 0.18 5.07 -16.06
C ALA A 226 1.48 4.33 -16.35
N ASN A 227 1.65 3.89 -17.59
CA ASN A 227 2.88 3.30 -18.09
C ASN A 227 3.40 2.11 -17.26
N SER A 228 2.52 1.25 -16.77
CA SER A 228 2.92 0.02 -16.08
C SER A 228 3.67 -0.91 -17.03
N GLY A 229 4.80 -1.46 -16.61
CA GLY A 229 5.61 -2.38 -17.41
C GLY A 229 4.96 -3.75 -17.64
N SER A 230 3.89 -4.05 -16.96
CA SER A 230 3.04 -5.22 -17.11
C SER A 230 1.58 -4.77 -17.20
N VAL A 231 0.73 -5.15 -16.28
CA VAL A 231 -0.69 -4.78 -16.23
C VAL A 231 -0.94 -3.53 -15.36
N GLY A 232 -2.06 -2.85 -15.58
CA GLY A 232 -2.47 -1.77 -14.68
C GLY A 232 -2.80 -2.27 -13.30
N ILE A 233 -3.75 -3.21 -13.21
CA ILE A 233 -4.15 -3.89 -11.97
C ILE A 233 -4.10 -5.40 -12.17
N PHE A 234 -3.34 -6.09 -11.33
CA PHE A 234 -3.34 -7.54 -11.19
C PHE A 234 -4.10 -7.93 -9.94
N MET A 235 -5.00 -8.92 -10.04
CA MET A 235 -5.78 -9.43 -8.90
C MET A 235 -5.84 -10.95 -8.94
N ARG A 236 -5.58 -11.58 -7.79
CA ARG A 236 -5.67 -13.01 -7.57
C ARG A 236 -5.98 -13.28 -6.09
N ASP A 237 -6.77 -14.30 -5.76
CA ASP A 237 -7.23 -14.54 -4.38
C ASP A 237 -7.68 -13.24 -3.69
N SER A 238 -8.61 -12.53 -4.37
CA SER A 238 -8.95 -11.15 -4.03
C SER A 238 -10.44 -10.91 -4.24
N PHE A 239 -11.18 -10.63 -3.15
CA PHE A 239 -12.64 -10.62 -3.15
C PHE A 239 -13.23 -9.30 -2.68
N ASP A 240 -14.37 -8.94 -3.27
CA ASP A 240 -15.28 -7.91 -2.78
C ASP A 240 -14.64 -6.53 -2.58
N ASN A 241 -13.66 -6.19 -3.43
CA ASN A 241 -13.04 -4.87 -3.42
C ASN A 241 -13.85 -3.90 -4.30
N LEU A 242 -13.95 -2.65 -3.85
CA LEU A 242 -14.62 -1.57 -4.56
C LEU A 242 -13.61 -0.57 -5.09
N PHE A 243 -13.64 -0.34 -6.40
CA PHE A 243 -12.82 0.64 -7.10
C PHE A 243 -13.70 1.73 -7.70
N SER A 244 -13.44 2.99 -7.37
CA SER A 244 -14.19 4.14 -7.87
C SER A 244 -13.27 5.20 -8.46
N ASN A 245 -13.64 5.74 -9.63
CA ASN A 245 -12.86 6.78 -10.32
C ASN A 245 -11.40 6.35 -10.59
N ILE A 246 -11.23 5.29 -11.37
CA ILE A 246 -9.94 4.69 -11.67
C ILE A 246 -9.55 4.98 -13.12
N GLN A 247 -8.35 5.48 -13.35
CA GLN A 247 -7.78 5.66 -14.67
C GLN A 247 -6.53 4.80 -14.84
N ILE A 248 -6.48 3.97 -15.89
CA ILE A 248 -5.37 3.11 -16.25
C ILE A 248 -4.96 3.43 -17.68
N LEU A 249 -3.73 3.90 -17.86
CA LEU A 249 -3.24 4.41 -19.13
C LEU A 249 -1.94 3.71 -19.54
N ASN A 250 -1.85 3.29 -20.79
CA ASN A 250 -0.61 2.81 -21.43
C ASN A 250 0.04 1.62 -20.69
N SER A 251 -0.71 0.72 -20.08
CA SER A 251 -0.14 -0.52 -19.54
C SER A 251 0.45 -1.36 -20.67
N LYS A 252 1.62 -1.95 -20.46
CA LYS A 252 2.32 -2.71 -21.50
C LYS A 252 1.57 -3.97 -21.91
N GLN A 253 0.82 -4.57 -20.99
CA GLN A 253 -0.02 -5.73 -21.26
C GLN A 253 -1.50 -5.34 -21.13
N HIS A 254 -2.22 -5.77 -20.14
CA HIS A 254 -3.65 -5.53 -19.93
C HIS A 254 -3.91 -4.34 -19.00
N GLY A 255 -5.09 -3.75 -19.09
CA GLY A 255 -5.54 -2.79 -18.09
C GLY A 255 -5.76 -3.44 -16.74
N ILE A 256 -6.70 -4.39 -16.68
CA ILE A 256 -7.01 -5.19 -15.49
C ILE A 256 -6.86 -6.67 -15.84
N PHE A 257 -6.24 -7.43 -14.95
CA PHE A 257 -6.07 -8.87 -15.09
C PHE A 257 -6.53 -9.59 -13.82
N LEU A 258 -7.61 -10.36 -13.94
CA LEU A 258 -8.23 -11.15 -12.87
C LEU A 258 -7.89 -12.63 -13.08
N ALA A 259 -7.32 -13.29 -12.08
CA ALA A 259 -6.92 -14.68 -12.14
C ALA A 259 -7.28 -15.44 -10.86
N GLN A 260 -7.14 -16.75 -10.90
CA GLN A 260 -7.10 -17.60 -9.71
C GLN A 260 -5.65 -17.94 -9.34
N VAL A 261 -5.43 -18.43 -8.13
CA VAL A 261 -4.11 -18.93 -7.70
C VAL A 261 -3.86 -20.27 -8.37
N ASP A 262 -2.84 -20.35 -9.22
CA ASP A 262 -2.48 -21.55 -9.98
C ASP A 262 -3.74 -22.33 -10.44
N ASP A 263 -3.91 -23.59 -10.09
CA ASP A 263 -5.11 -24.38 -10.43
C ASP A 263 -6.17 -24.39 -9.30
N ASP A 264 -6.10 -23.47 -8.33
CA ASP A 264 -7.02 -23.41 -7.19
C ASP A 264 -8.22 -22.48 -7.45
N ALA A 265 -9.30 -23.05 -7.99
CA ALA A 265 -10.54 -22.32 -8.26
C ALA A 265 -11.24 -21.77 -7.00
N THR A 266 -10.77 -22.07 -5.80
CA THR A 266 -11.31 -21.51 -4.55
C THR A 266 -10.65 -20.17 -4.18
N LYS A 267 -9.63 -19.76 -4.93
CA LYS A 267 -8.86 -18.52 -4.72
C LYS A 267 -8.82 -17.64 -5.98
N PRO A 268 -9.97 -17.25 -6.53
CA PRO A 268 -10.03 -16.34 -7.67
C PRO A 268 -9.97 -14.87 -7.26
N ALA A 269 -9.88 -13.99 -8.24
CA ALA A 269 -10.33 -12.62 -8.12
C ALA A 269 -11.83 -12.56 -8.46
N ALA A 270 -12.70 -12.41 -7.47
CA ALA A 270 -14.15 -12.45 -7.69
C ALA A 270 -14.92 -11.43 -6.84
N GLY A 271 -16.14 -11.06 -7.24
CA GLY A 271 -16.98 -10.09 -6.52
C GLY A 271 -16.49 -8.65 -6.56
N ASN A 272 -15.46 -8.35 -7.35
CA ASN A 272 -14.87 -7.01 -7.40
C ASN A 272 -15.71 -6.05 -8.25
N SER A 273 -15.82 -4.80 -7.81
CA SER A 273 -16.63 -3.79 -8.50
C SER A 273 -15.79 -2.58 -8.91
N PHE A 274 -15.95 -2.14 -10.16
CA PHE A 274 -15.28 -0.96 -10.72
C PHE A 274 -16.34 0.04 -11.21
N ASN A 275 -16.36 1.24 -10.64
CA ASN A 275 -17.26 2.31 -11.00
C ASN A 275 -16.50 3.52 -11.53
N GLY A 276 -16.85 4.02 -12.70
CA GLY A 276 -16.13 5.14 -13.34
C GLY A 276 -14.70 4.75 -13.76
N LEU A 277 -14.54 3.57 -14.34
CA LEU A 277 -13.25 3.04 -14.81
C LEU A 277 -12.91 3.59 -16.20
N VAL A 278 -11.69 4.05 -16.39
CA VAL A 278 -11.12 4.31 -17.72
C VAL A 278 -9.88 3.42 -17.91
N VAL A 279 -9.88 2.59 -18.95
CA VAL A 279 -8.68 1.88 -19.40
C VAL A 279 -8.41 2.29 -20.83
N ALA A 280 -7.27 2.93 -21.08
CA ALA A 280 -6.93 3.39 -22.40
C ALA A 280 -5.51 2.98 -22.82
N ARG A 281 -5.39 2.55 -24.10
CA ARG A 281 -4.14 2.21 -24.77
C ARG A 281 -3.32 1.15 -24.03
N ALA A 282 -3.99 0.13 -23.47
CA ALA A 282 -3.30 -1.07 -23.00
C ALA A 282 -2.77 -1.88 -24.21
N GLY A 283 -1.60 -2.48 -24.07
CA GLY A 283 -1.00 -3.33 -25.10
C GLY A 283 -1.74 -4.65 -25.32
N GLY A 284 -2.63 -5.03 -24.43
CA GLY A 284 -3.52 -6.18 -24.51
C GLY A 284 -4.98 -5.76 -24.43
N TYR A 285 -5.78 -6.48 -23.65
CA TYR A 285 -7.19 -6.17 -23.40
C TYR A 285 -7.37 -5.10 -22.32
N GLY A 286 -8.51 -4.40 -22.37
CA GLY A 286 -8.91 -3.51 -21.29
C GLY A 286 -9.09 -4.25 -19.98
N VAL A 287 -9.89 -5.32 -19.98
CA VAL A 287 -10.16 -6.18 -18.82
C VAL A 287 -10.07 -7.65 -19.22
N VAL A 288 -9.37 -8.44 -18.41
CA VAL A 288 -9.23 -9.89 -18.57
C VAL A 288 -9.78 -10.59 -17.34
N ALA A 289 -10.73 -11.51 -17.53
CA ALA A 289 -11.12 -12.55 -16.56
C ALA A 289 -10.52 -13.87 -17.05
N ASN A 290 -9.33 -14.20 -16.53
CA ASN A 290 -8.48 -15.26 -17.08
C ASN A 290 -8.97 -16.68 -16.77
N ASP A 291 -9.70 -16.85 -15.69
CA ASP A 291 -10.13 -18.16 -15.21
C ASP A 291 -11.63 -18.22 -14.98
N PRO A 292 -12.29 -19.38 -15.20
CA PRO A 292 -13.74 -19.53 -15.02
C PRO A 292 -14.26 -19.21 -13.61
N SER A 293 -13.40 -19.26 -12.60
CA SER A 293 -13.72 -18.91 -11.21
C SER A 293 -13.74 -17.40 -10.92
N CYS A 294 -13.19 -16.57 -11.82
CA CYS A 294 -13.15 -15.10 -11.68
C CYS A 294 -14.53 -14.48 -11.97
N THR A 295 -15.53 -14.81 -11.15
CA THR A 295 -16.93 -14.46 -11.34
C THR A 295 -17.35 -13.17 -10.66
N HIS A 296 -18.54 -12.65 -11.02
CA HIS A 296 -19.21 -11.53 -10.35
C HIS A 296 -18.41 -10.21 -10.37
N THR A 297 -17.53 -10.02 -11.34
CA THR A 297 -16.90 -8.72 -11.55
C THR A 297 -17.91 -7.75 -12.18
N LEU A 298 -18.09 -6.59 -11.57
CA LEU A 298 -19.00 -5.55 -12.05
C LEU A 298 -18.24 -4.35 -12.60
N LEU A 299 -18.54 -3.93 -13.81
CA LEU A 299 -18.11 -2.66 -14.38
C LEU A 299 -19.32 -1.74 -14.53
N ALA A 300 -19.29 -0.59 -13.86
CA ALA A 300 -20.31 0.44 -14.01
C ALA A 300 -19.69 1.72 -14.60
N SER A 301 -20.30 2.26 -15.66
CA SER A 301 -19.84 3.49 -16.32
C SER A 301 -18.36 3.42 -16.73
N ALA A 302 -17.92 2.31 -17.35
CA ALA A 302 -16.56 2.12 -17.78
C ALA A 302 -16.30 2.64 -19.21
N GLN A 303 -15.06 3.04 -19.48
CA GLN A 303 -14.57 3.38 -20.82
C GLN A 303 -13.30 2.57 -21.11
N LEU A 304 -13.39 1.68 -22.10
CA LEU A 304 -12.29 0.83 -22.56
C LEU A 304 -11.91 1.29 -23.97
N ILE A 305 -10.79 2.03 -24.10
CA ILE A 305 -10.50 2.85 -25.27
C ILE A 305 -9.15 2.45 -25.88
N ASP A 306 -9.11 2.17 -27.18
CA ASP A 306 -7.90 1.93 -27.95
C ASP A 306 -6.97 0.86 -27.32
N ASN A 307 -7.53 -0.16 -26.65
CA ASN A 307 -6.76 -1.28 -26.14
C ASN A 307 -6.47 -2.26 -27.29
N THR A 308 -5.22 -2.65 -27.45
CA THR A 308 -4.72 -3.32 -28.66
C THR A 308 -5.45 -4.63 -28.99
N ALA A 309 -5.78 -5.44 -27.98
CA ALA A 309 -6.48 -6.71 -28.18
C ALA A 309 -8.00 -6.60 -28.08
N GLY A 310 -8.52 -5.43 -27.68
CA GLY A 310 -9.95 -5.15 -27.47
C GLY A 310 -10.32 -4.84 -26.03
N CYS A 311 -11.62 -4.83 -25.77
CA CYS A 311 -12.13 -4.41 -24.46
C CYS A 311 -12.07 -5.51 -23.41
N PHE A 312 -12.49 -6.72 -23.76
CA PHE A 312 -12.64 -7.83 -22.81
C PHE A 312 -12.03 -9.13 -23.34
N PHE A 313 -11.47 -9.88 -22.43
CA PHE A 313 -11.27 -11.33 -22.54
C PHE A 313 -11.91 -12.02 -21.33
N GLU A 314 -12.69 -13.05 -21.59
CA GLU A 314 -13.33 -13.89 -20.57
C GLU A 314 -13.07 -15.35 -20.90
N ALA A 315 -12.53 -16.11 -19.95
CA ALA A 315 -12.27 -17.55 -20.13
C ALA A 315 -13.54 -18.35 -20.44
N VAL A 316 -14.66 -17.92 -19.86
CA VAL A 316 -16.03 -18.37 -20.21
C VAL A 316 -16.95 -17.14 -20.23
N PRO A 317 -18.06 -17.16 -20.99
CA PRO A 317 -18.97 -16.01 -21.08
C PRO A 317 -19.57 -15.59 -19.74
N ALA A 318 -19.79 -14.28 -19.59
CA ALA A 318 -20.50 -13.66 -18.47
C ALA A 318 -19.76 -13.67 -17.10
N LEU A 319 -18.45 -13.70 -17.09
CA LEU A 319 -17.66 -13.50 -15.88
C LEU A 319 -17.68 -12.03 -15.44
N VAL A 320 -17.74 -11.11 -16.40
CA VAL A 320 -17.79 -9.66 -16.19
C VAL A 320 -19.18 -9.14 -16.57
N SER A 321 -19.88 -8.57 -15.60
CA SER A 321 -21.12 -7.84 -15.83
C SER A 321 -20.83 -6.38 -16.08
N SER A 322 -21.31 -5.79 -17.17
CA SER A 322 -21.07 -4.39 -17.48
C SER A 322 -22.34 -3.60 -17.74
N THR A 323 -22.41 -2.37 -17.21
CA THR A 323 -23.49 -1.44 -17.47
C THR A 323 -22.94 -0.05 -17.76
N GLY A 324 -23.47 0.59 -18.81
CA GLY A 324 -22.97 1.90 -19.24
C GLY A 324 -21.50 1.89 -19.71
N THR A 325 -21.01 0.75 -20.20
CA THR A 325 -19.63 0.59 -20.67
C THR A 325 -19.51 1.01 -22.13
N ILE A 326 -18.54 1.86 -22.42
CA ILE A 326 -18.13 2.24 -23.77
C ILE A 326 -16.89 1.45 -24.15
N CYS A 327 -16.97 0.73 -25.27
CA CYS A 327 -15.87 -0.04 -25.87
C CYS A 327 -15.55 0.53 -27.26
N ARG A 328 -14.34 0.99 -27.48
CA ARG A 328 -13.92 1.54 -28.78
C ARG A 328 -12.40 1.51 -28.96
#